data_c4693bedd8fb3e1c5ebaaf89a990c4dc
#
_entry.id   c4693bedd8fb3e1c5ebaaf89a990c4dc
#
_cell.length_a   1.000
_cell.length_b   1.000
_cell.length_c   1.000
_cell.angle_alpha   90.00
_cell.angle_beta   90.00
_cell.angle_gamma   90.00
#
_symmetry.space_group_name_H-M   'P 1'
#
loop_
_entity.id
_entity.type
_entity.pdbx_description
1 polymer ?
#
loop_
_entity_poly.entity_id
_entity_poly.type
_entity_poly.pdbx_seq_one_letter_code
_entity_poly.pdbx_strand_id
1 'polypeptide(L)'
;FECTNGISGDMAVAALISLGADKKKLIKALNSMNLHNEFTYEIKEVKINSIKAADFNVIYDETLEHHHNENSHEHHHHHHRNLNDIIKIIDNAETTDNAKNLAKKIFTIVAEAEAAVHGKDIENVHFHEVGAVDSIADIVSFAVLLDDLNPEKVYFGTLTEGMGSVECAHGIMSVPVPAVCEIVSKYKLPIKICNIEGEMITPTGAAIAAALYTGEKLPEKFIIQRTGNGAGKRPYPNPVLRVMAIETVFDN
;
A
#
# COMPACT_ATOMS: atom_id res chain seq x y z
N PHE A 1 12.60 2.85 4.86
CA PHE A 1 11.64 1.77 5.16
C PHE A 1 12.40 0.49 5.50
N GLU A 2 12.16 -0.04 6.70
CA GLU A 2 12.75 -1.29 7.18
C GLU A 2 11.73 -2.42 6.98
N CYS A 3 11.83 -3.12 5.87
CA CYS A 3 10.86 -4.12 5.45
C CYS A 3 11.16 -5.54 5.98
N THR A 4 11.82 -5.65 7.15
CA THR A 4 12.19 -6.94 7.79
C THR A 4 10.96 -7.80 8.14
N ASN A 5 9.81 -7.15 8.36
CA ASN A 5 8.56 -7.83 8.68
C ASN A 5 7.53 -7.69 7.54
N GLY A 6 8.00 -7.53 6.31
CA GLY A 6 7.13 -7.32 5.15
C GLY A 6 6.73 -5.85 4.95
N ILE A 7 5.82 -5.64 4.01
CA ILE A 7 5.22 -4.33 3.69
C ILE A 7 3.87 -4.52 3.02
N SER A 8 2.87 -3.77 3.48
CA SER A 8 1.55 -3.63 2.86
C SER A 8 1.17 -2.16 2.79
N GLY A 9 0.10 -1.83 2.08
CA GLY A 9 -0.36 -0.46 1.92
C GLY A 9 -0.72 0.19 3.25
N ASP A 10 -1.59 -0.46 4.03
CA ASP A 10 -2.02 -0.01 5.35
C ASP A 10 -0.86 0.17 6.35
N MET A 11 0.09 -0.78 6.37
CA MET A 11 1.30 -0.66 7.19
C MET A 11 2.14 0.55 6.80
N ALA A 12 2.31 0.80 5.51
CA ALA A 12 3.08 1.94 5.01
C ALA A 12 2.41 3.28 5.38
N VAL A 13 1.09 3.40 5.19
CA VAL A 13 0.30 4.57 5.61
C VAL A 13 0.43 4.79 7.12
N ALA A 14 0.18 3.75 7.91
CA ALA A 14 0.26 3.82 9.37
C ALA A 14 1.65 4.22 9.86
N ALA A 15 2.72 3.70 9.24
CA ALA A 15 4.10 4.05 9.60
C ALA A 15 4.41 5.54 9.34
N LEU A 16 3.94 6.12 8.22
CA LEU A 16 4.10 7.55 7.94
C LEU A 16 3.29 8.42 8.90
N ILE A 17 2.08 8.01 9.27
CA ILE A 17 1.29 8.67 10.32
C ILE A 17 2.03 8.66 11.65
N SER A 18 2.58 7.51 12.03
CA SER A 18 3.37 7.35 13.26
C SER A 18 4.65 8.17 13.24
N LEU A 19 5.26 8.36 12.07
CA LEU A 19 6.45 9.21 11.86
C LEU A 19 6.14 10.71 12.05
N GLY A 20 4.89 11.11 11.93
CA GLY A 20 4.43 12.47 12.17
C GLY A 20 3.95 13.23 10.94
N ALA A 21 3.59 12.55 9.87
CA ALA A 21 2.93 13.17 8.71
C ALA A 21 1.56 13.77 9.08
N ASP A 22 1.15 14.81 8.38
CA ASP A 22 -0.07 15.56 8.70
C ASP A 22 -1.34 14.80 8.29
N LYS A 23 -2.02 14.24 9.31
CA LYS A 23 -3.30 13.55 9.14
C LYS A 23 -4.40 14.43 8.51
N LYS A 24 -4.34 15.76 8.66
CA LYS A 24 -5.35 16.65 8.08
C LYS A 24 -5.28 16.67 6.56
N LYS A 25 -4.07 16.62 6.00
CA LYS A 25 -3.88 16.49 4.55
C LYS A 25 -4.42 15.17 4.03
N LEU A 26 -4.15 14.08 4.74
CA LEU A 26 -4.70 12.75 4.45
C LEU A 26 -6.24 12.77 4.43
N ILE A 27 -6.87 13.25 5.52
CA ILE A 27 -8.33 13.32 5.66
C ILE A 27 -8.95 14.16 4.53
N LYS A 28 -8.34 15.30 4.21
CA LYS A 28 -8.80 16.17 3.12
C LYS A 28 -8.77 15.44 1.76
N ALA A 29 -7.67 14.74 1.46
CA ALA A 29 -7.53 14.00 0.22
C ALA A 29 -8.56 12.86 0.12
N LEU A 30 -8.72 12.03 1.16
CA LEU A 30 -9.68 10.93 1.17
C LEU A 30 -11.12 11.42 0.99
N ASN A 31 -11.50 12.50 1.69
CA ASN A 31 -12.85 13.06 1.59
C ASN A 31 -13.18 13.65 0.21
N SER A 32 -12.19 14.07 -0.56
CA SER A 32 -12.38 14.70 -1.87
C SER A 32 -12.43 13.72 -3.05
N MET A 33 -12.13 12.43 -2.82
CA MET A 33 -12.13 11.41 -3.90
C MET A 33 -13.52 11.04 -4.42
N ASN A 34 -14.60 11.54 -3.80
CA ASN A 34 -15.99 11.22 -4.12
C ASN A 34 -16.36 9.73 -3.97
N LEU A 35 -15.71 9.06 -3.03
CA LEU A 35 -15.97 7.66 -2.66
C LEU A 35 -16.68 7.53 -1.29
N HIS A 36 -17.40 8.58 -0.85
CA HIS A 36 -17.94 8.73 0.50
C HIS A 36 -18.89 7.63 0.98
N ASN A 37 -19.51 6.93 0.03
CA ASN A 37 -20.48 5.87 0.36
C ASN A 37 -19.89 4.47 0.19
N GLU A 38 -18.60 4.35 -0.18
CA GLU A 38 -17.99 3.06 -0.47
C GLU A 38 -17.10 2.57 0.67
N PHE A 39 -16.57 3.49 1.48
CA PHE A 39 -15.73 3.12 2.61
C PHE A 39 -15.74 4.17 3.72
N THR A 40 -15.38 3.72 4.90
CA THR A 40 -14.93 4.54 6.02
C THR A 40 -13.51 4.15 6.40
N TYR A 41 -12.84 4.92 7.25
CA TYR A 41 -11.50 4.58 7.71
C TYR A 41 -11.32 4.92 9.17
N GLU A 42 -10.42 4.20 9.81
CA GLU A 42 -10.02 4.44 11.19
C GLU A 42 -8.52 4.62 11.29
N ILE A 43 -8.10 5.57 12.13
CA ILE A 43 -6.70 5.78 12.50
C ILE A 43 -6.61 5.62 14.00
N LYS A 44 -5.93 4.57 14.47
CA LYS A 44 -5.80 4.24 15.88
C LYS A 44 -4.34 4.18 16.30
N GLU A 45 -4.09 4.39 17.57
CA GLU A 45 -2.85 4.03 18.21
C GLU A 45 -3.01 2.65 18.84
N VAL A 46 -2.11 1.74 18.50
CA VAL A 46 -2.14 0.35 18.99
C VAL A 46 -0.80 -0.04 19.61
N LYS A 47 -0.78 -1.15 20.33
CA LYS A 47 0.45 -1.75 20.84
C LYS A 47 0.62 -3.15 20.27
N ILE A 48 1.69 -3.38 19.56
CA ILE A 48 2.10 -4.69 19.05
C ILE A 48 3.36 -5.10 19.82
N ASN A 49 3.32 -6.22 20.54
CA ASN A 49 4.43 -6.68 21.37
C ASN A 49 4.98 -5.57 22.31
N SER A 50 4.08 -4.79 22.91
CA SER A 50 4.38 -3.63 23.74
C SER A 50 5.00 -2.42 23.01
N ILE A 51 5.20 -2.49 21.70
CA ILE A 51 5.68 -1.39 20.89
C ILE A 51 4.48 -0.55 20.42
N LYS A 52 4.57 0.77 20.62
CA LYS A 52 3.59 1.72 20.12
C LYS A 52 3.67 1.77 18.60
N ALA A 53 2.52 1.65 17.93
CA ALA A 53 2.36 1.74 16.48
C ALA A 53 1.08 2.49 16.13
N ALA A 54 1.00 3.04 14.93
CA ALA A 54 -0.28 3.44 14.35
C ALA A 54 -0.89 2.26 13.60
N ASP A 55 -2.21 2.26 13.53
CA ASP A 55 -3.01 1.37 12.70
C ASP A 55 -3.89 2.23 11.80
N PHE A 56 -3.84 1.95 10.51
CA PHE A 56 -4.72 2.54 9.50
C PHE A 56 -5.60 1.44 8.93
N ASN A 57 -6.91 1.60 9.05
CA ASN A 57 -7.87 0.59 8.61
C ASN A 57 -8.92 1.22 7.72
N VAL A 58 -9.02 0.74 6.48
CA VAL A 58 -10.11 1.04 5.57
C VAL A 58 -11.20 0.01 5.80
N ILE A 59 -12.43 0.48 6.02
CA ILE A 59 -13.61 -0.33 6.31
C ILE A 59 -14.60 -0.03 5.20
N TYR A 60 -14.93 -1.03 4.41
CA TYR A 60 -16.02 -0.91 3.45
C TYR A 60 -17.23 -1.67 3.98
N ASP A 61 -18.40 -1.14 3.69
CA ASP A 61 -19.66 -1.68 4.18
C ASP A 61 -20.36 -2.40 3.01
N GLU A 62 -20.28 -3.72 3.02
CA GLU A 62 -20.98 -4.56 2.05
C GLU A 62 -22.51 -4.34 2.08
N THR A 63 -23.06 -3.77 3.16
CA THR A 63 -24.50 -3.51 3.31
C THR A 63 -24.95 -2.21 2.64
N LEU A 64 -24.04 -1.29 2.32
CA LEU A 64 -24.38 -0.04 1.63
C LEU A 64 -24.76 -0.27 0.15
N GLU A 65 -24.49 -1.44 -0.42
CA GLU A 65 -24.93 -1.83 -1.76
C GLU A 65 -26.43 -2.18 -1.86
N HIS A 66 -27.16 -2.30 -0.73
CA HIS A 66 -28.53 -2.84 -0.71
C HIS A 66 -29.67 -1.82 -0.73
N HIS A 67 -29.45 -0.53 -0.92
CA HIS A 67 -30.51 0.48 -0.89
C HIS A 67 -30.99 1.00 -2.27
N HIS A 68 -30.90 0.23 -3.36
CA HIS A 68 -31.65 0.52 -4.57
C HIS A 68 -32.31 -0.73 -5.16
N ASN A 69 -33.66 -0.82 -4.91
CA ASN A 69 -34.65 -1.65 -5.57
C ASN A 69 -34.68 -3.17 -5.33
N GLU A 70 -35.60 -3.55 -4.44
CA GLU A 70 -36.25 -4.86 -4.46
C GLU A 70 -37.03 -5.06 -5.80
N ASN A 71 -36.36 -5.46 -6.85
CA ASN A 71 -36.99 -6.11 -8.03
C ASN A 71 -35.97 -6.21 -9.18
N SER A 72 -34.94 -7.03 -9.04
CA SER A 72 -34.30 -7.68 -10.18
C SER A 72 -33.32 -8.76 -9.68
N HIS A 73 -33.45 -9.95 -10.19
CA HIS A 73 -32.44 -10.98 -10.12
C HIS A 73 -31.24 -10.54 -10.97
N GLU A 74 -30.35 -9.74 -10.44
CA GLU A 74 -29.12 -9.35 -11.12
C GLU A 74 -27.91 -9.56 -10.20
N HIS A 75 -26.92 -10.17 -10.79
CA HIS A 75 -25.63 -10.53 -10.27
C HIS A 75 -24.96 -9.39 -9.50
N HIS A 76 -24.29 -9.72 -8.38
CA HIS A 76 -23.45 -8.83 -7.59
C HIS A 76 -22.47 -8.08 -8.50
N HIS A 77 -22.74 -6.82 -8.78
CA HIS A 77 -21.83 -5.93 -9.48
C HIS A 77 -20.82 -5.36 -8.48
N HIS A 78 -19.73 -6.07 -8.21
CA HIS A 78 -18.53 -5.41 -7.79
C HIS A 78 -18.20 -4.37 -8.87
N HIS A 79 -18.08 -3.10 -8.52
CA HIS A 79 -17.64 -2.08 -9.46
C HIS A 79 -16.20 -2.39 -9.89
N HIS A 80 -16.06 -3.17 -10.96
CA HIS A 80 -14.76 -3.46 -11.57
C HIS A 80 -14.21 -2.19 -12.18
N ARG A 81 -13.36 -1.49 -11.44
CA ARG A 81 -12.66 -0.30 -11.94
C ARG A 81 -11.48 -0.74 -12.81
N ASN A 82 -11.31 -0.05 -13.93
CA ASN A 82 -10.08 -0.13 -14.72
C ASN A 82 -9.11 0.98 -14.29
N LEU A 83 -7.88 0.96 -14.80
CA LEU A 83 -6.85 1.94 -14.45
C LEU A 83 -7.29 3.38 -14.72
N ASN A 84 -8.01 3.65 -15.81
CA ASN A 84 -8.49 4.98 -16.15
C ASN A 84 -9.51 5.52 -15.15
N ASP A 85 -10.35 4.66 -14.59
CA ASP A 85 -11.32 5.06 -13.57
C ASP A 85 -10.61 5.42 -12.27
N ILE A 86 -9.59 4.65 -11.89
CA ILE A 86 -8.75 4.93 -10.72
C ILE A 86 -7.97 6.25 -10.90
N ILE A 87 -7.41 6.50 -12.08
CA ILE A 87 -6.72 7.76 -12.40
C ILE A 87 -7.67 8.97 -12.20
N LYS A 88 -8.93 8.88 -12.66
CA LYS A 88 -9.92 9.95 -12.45
C LYS A 88 -10.20 10.17 -10.95
N ILE A 89 -10.29 9.11 -10.16
CA ILE A 89 -10.48 9.20 -8.71
C ILE A 89 -9.29 9.93 -8.06
N ILE A 90 -8.06 9.57 -8.43
CA ILE A 90 -6.85 10.22 -7.95
C ILE A 90 -6.82 11.70 -8.36
N ASP A 91 -7.24 12.02 -9.59
CA ASP A 91 -7.30 13.40 -10.07
C ASP A 91 -8.28 14.28 -9.29
N ASN A 92 -9.34 13.71 -8.76
CA ASN A 92 -10.32 14.40 -7.92
C ASN A 92 -9.80 14.66 -6.50
N ALA A 93 -8.78 13.94 -6.03
CA ALA A 93 -8.26 14.13 -4.67
C ALA A 93 -7.67 15.54 -4.50
N GLU A 94 -8.07 16.24 -3.45
CA GLU A 94 -7.54 17.54 -3.08
C GLU A 94 -6.16 17.39 -2.41
N THR A 95 -5.15 17.22 -3.24
CA THR A 95 -3.75 17.09 -2.82
C THR A 95 -2.83 17.69 -3.89
N THR A 96 -1.53 17.66 -3.65
CA THR A 96 -0.51 18.16 -4.57
C THR A 96 -0.39 17.31 -5.83
N ASP A 97 0.12 17.88 -6.91
CA ASP A 97 0.42 17.14 -8.13
C ASP A 97 1.48 16.05 -7.91
N ASN A 98 2.45 16.28 -7.00
CA ASN A 98 3.45 15.28 -6.64
C ASN A 98 2.80 14.05 -6.02
N ALA A 99 1.90 14.23 -5.05
CA ALA A 99 1.16 13.12 -4.44
C ALA A 99 0.30 12.38 -5.48
N LYS A 100 -0.42 13.10 -6.36
CA LYS A 100 -1.21 12.49 -7.45
C LYS A 100 -0.32 11.68 -8.39
N ASN A 101 0.80 12.23 -8.80
CA ASN A 101 1.72 11.55 -9.72
C ASN A 101 2.32 10.30 -9.07
N LEU A 102 2.67 10.35 -7.79
CA LEU A 102 3.15 9.17 -7.06
C LEU A 102 2.06 8.10 -6.95
N ALA A 103 0.83 8.48 -6.59
CA ALA A 103 -0.28 7.54 -6.51
C ALA A 103 -0.55 6.86 -7.87
N LYS A 104 -0.61 7.64 -8.96
CA LYS A 104 -0.76 7.10 -10.32
C LYS A 104 0.38 6.16 -10.69
N LYS A 105 1.62 6.50 -10.36
CA LYS A 105 2.79 5.64 -10.60
C LYS A 105 2.65 4.30 -9.89
N ILE A 106 2.26 4.29 -8.60
CA ILE A 106 2.06 3.07 -7.83
C ILE A 106 0.96 2.21 -8.45
N PHE A 107 -0.20 2.80 -8.80
CA PHE A 107 -1.27 2.06 -9.47
C PHE A 107 -0.89 1.51 -10.82
N THR A 108 -0.12 2.26 -11.60
CA THR A 108 0.39 1.76 -12.91
C THR A 108 1.25 0.52 -12.71
N ILE A 109 2.13 0.51 -11.69
CA ILE A 109 2.97 -0.66 -11.37
C ILE A 109 2.12 -1.88 -11.03
N VAL A 110 1.08 -1.70 -10.24
CA VAL A 110 0.14 -2.79 -9.91
C VAL A 110 -0.59 -3.26 -11.16
N ALA A 111 -1.12 -2.32 -11.97
CA ALA A 111 -1.84 -2.64 -13.20
C ALA A 111 -0.99 -3.45 -14.18
N GLU A 112 0.27 -3.09 -14.35
CA GLU A 112 1.23 -3.80 -15.19
C GLU A 112 1.49 -5.23 -14.68
N ALA A 113 1.60 -5.41 -13.36
CA ALA A 113 1.80 -6.73 -12.76
C ALA A 113 0.56 -7.62 -12.94
N GLU A 114 -0.64 -7.09 -12.69
CA GLU A 114 -1.90 -7.80 -12.91
C GLU A 114 -2.09 -8.15 -14.40
N ALA A 115 -1.76 -7.22 -15.30
CA ALA A 115 -1.80 -7.45 -16.74
C ALA A 115 -0.89 -8.65 -17.14
N ALA A 116 0.32 -8.67 -16.61
CA ALA A 116 1.29 -9.75 -16.88
C ALA A 116 0.80 -11.10 -16.33
N VAL A 117 0.29 -11.12 -15.09
CA VAL A 117 -0.24 -12.33 -14.43
C VAL A 117 -1.43 -12.91 -15.21
N HIS A 118 -2.34 -12.04 -15.68
CA HIS A 118 -3.54 -12.46 -16.39
C HIS A 118 -3.38 -12.61 -17.89
N GLY A 119 -2.21 -12.28 -18.44
CA GLY A 119 -1.97 -12.32 -19.90
C GLY A 119 -2.90 -11.38 -20.68
N LYS A 120 -3.22 -10.21 -20.10
CA LYS A 120 -4.12 -9.20 -20.67
C LYS A 120 -3.36 -7.90 -20.94
N ASP A 121 -3.94 -7.06 -21.82
CA ASP A 121 -3.47 -5.69 -21.97
C ASP A 121 -3.85 -4.88 -20.73
N ILE A 122 -3.01 -3.94 -20.32
CA ILE A 122 -3.19 -3.12 -19.12
C ILE A 122 -4.54 -2.35 -19.10
N GLU A 123 -5.03 -1.97 -20.28
CA GLU A 123 -6.30 -1.27 -20.45
C GLU A 123 -7.52 -2.17 -20.16
N ASN A 124 -7.34 -3.49 -20.29
CA ASN A 124 -8.36 -4.51 -20.11
C ASN A 124 -8.25 -5.26 -18.79
N VAL A 125 -7.36 -4.82 -17.91
CA VAL A 125 -7.27 -5.36 -16.55
C VAL A 125 -8.42 -4.82 -15.72
N HIS A 126 -9.21 -5.73 -15.18
CA HIS A 126 -10.15 -5.44 -14.12
C HIS A 126 -9.49 -5.86 -12.81
N PHE A 127 -9.35 -4.93 -11.91
CA PHE A 127 -8.75 -5.20 -10.61
C PHE A 127 -9.77 -5.96 -9.75
N HIS A 128 -9.44 -7.19 -9.39
CA HIS A 128 -10.26 -8.02 -8.52
C HIS A 128 -9.94 -7.82 -7.04
N GLU A 129 -8.69 -7.51 -6.71
CA GLU A 129 -8.21 -7.29 -5.36
C GLU A 129 -7.70 -5.85 -5.16
N VAL A 130 -6.88 -5.36 -6.08
CA VAL A 130 -6.19 -4.05 -5.94
C VAL A 130 -7.04 -2.87 -6.45
N GLY A 131 -8.12 -3.12 -7.17
CA GLY A 131 -9.11 -2.10 -7.56
C GLY A 131 -10.18 -1.87 -6.51
N ALA A 132 -10.16 -2.65 -5.44
CA ALA A 132 -10.99 -2.43 -4.28
C ALA A 132 -10.65 -1.08 -3.62
N VAL A 133 -11.63 -0.52 -2.97
CA VAL A 133 -11.56 0.84 -2.41
C VAL A 133 -10.43 0.97 -1.36
N ASP A 134 -10.11 -0.12 -0.65
CA ASP A 134 -9.01 -0.16 0.31
C ASP A 134 -7.65 0.14 -0.32
N SER A 135 -7.34 -0.49 -1.46
CA SER A 135 -6.09 -0.24 -2.17
C SER A 135 -6.01 1.19 -2.72
N ILE A 136 -7.15 1.75 -3.18
CA ILE A 136 -7.21 3.15 -3.62
C ILE A 136 -6.93 4.08 -2.44
N ALA A 137 -7.60 3.85 -1.32
CA ALA A 137 -7.41 4.63 -0.10
C ALA A 137 -5.97 4.52 0.44
N ASP A 138 -5.40 3.31 0.47
CA ASP A 138 -4.03 3.07 0.93
C ASP A 138 -3.01 3.81 0.06
N ILE A 139 -3.09 3.67 -1.26
CA ILE A 139 -2.11 4.25 -2.19
C ILE A 139 -2.18 5.78 -2.20
N VAL A 140 -3.39 6.35 -2.24
CA VAL A 140 -3.56 7.81 -2.17
C VAL A 140 -3.08 8.33 -0.81
N SER A 141 -3.44 7.66 0.28
CA SER A 141 -2.99 8.02 1.63
C SER A 141 -1.48 8.01 1.75
N PHE A 142 -0.85 6.94 1.27
CA PHE A 142 0.61 6.83 1.28
C PHE A 142 1.27 7.97 0.51
N ALA A 143 0.79 8.25 -0.70
CA ALA A 143 1.36 9.30 -1.55
C ALA A 143 1.23 10.69 -0.92
N VAL A 144 0.07 11.01 -0.33
CA VAL A 144 -0.18 12.27 0.36
C VAL A 144 0.72 12.45 1.58
N LEU A 145 0.86 11.40 2.40
CA LEU A 145 1.67 11.46 3.62
C LEU A 145 3.17 11.52 3.31
N LEU A 146 3.62 10.82 2.27
CA LEU A 146 5.02 10.88 1.86
C LEU A 146 5.36 12.26 1.28
N ASP A 147 4.48 12.84 0.47
CA ASP A 147 4.63 14.19 -0.07
C ASP A 147 4.65 15.25 1.05
N ASP A 148 3.81 15.08 2.08
CA ASP A 148 3.83 15.96 3.26
C ASP A 148 5.16 15.92 4.00
N LEU A 149 5.75 14.75 4.18
CA LEU A 149 7.06 14.57 4.81
C LEU A 149 8.21 15.08 3.94
N ASN A 150 8.00 15.12 2.62
CA ASN A 150 8.91 15.64 1.59
C ASN A 150 10.37 15.19 1.78
N PRO A 151 10.65 13.87 1.83
CA PRO A 151 12.01 13.39 1.96
C PRO A 151 12.82 13.67 0.69
N GLU A 152 14.09 14.04 0.83
CA GLU A 152 15.00 14.20 -0.31
C GLU A 152 15.25 12.88 -1.02
N LYS A 153 15.38 11.80 -0.24
CA LYS A 153 15.59 10.42 -0.74
C LYS A 153 14.81 9.42 0.11
N VAL A 154 14.45 8.32 -0.53
CA VAL A 154 13.79 7.18 0.14
C VAL A 154 14.62 5.93 -0.07
N TYR A 155 14.95 5.25 1.04
CA TYR A 155 15.70 4.00 1.03
C TYR A 155 14.81 2.86 1.50
N PHE A 156 14.91 1.72 0.82
CA PHE A 156 14.27 0.47 1.23
C PHE A 156 15.32 -0.54 1.64
N GLY A 157 15.12 -1.16 2.81
CA GLY A 157 15.81 -2.38 3.16
C GLY A 157 15.36 -3.54 2.26
N THR A 158 16.03 -4.68 2.37
CA THR A 158 15.60 -5.91 1.70
C THR A 158 14.15 -6.24 2.10
N LEU A 159 13.31 -6.46 1.10
CA LEU A 159 11.92 -6.88 1.32
C LEU A 159 11.91 -8.31 1.85
N THR A 160 11.32 -8.53 3.01
CA THR A 160 11.19 -9.88 3.59
C THR A 160 9.81 -10.42 3.32
N GLU A 161 9.75 -11.55 2.65
CA GLU A 161 8.52 -12.27 2.31
C GLU A 161 8.44 -13.59 3.06
N GLY A 162 7.22 -14.03 3.32
CA GLY A 162 6.95 -15.34 3.90
C GLY A 162 7.06 -16.48 2.90
N MET A 163 6.46 -17.62 3.25
CA MET A 163 6.45 -18.83 2.43
C MET A 163 5.09 -19.55 2.53
N GLY A 164 4.93 -20.62 1.79
CA GLY A 164 3.72 -21.43 1.80
C GLY A 164 2.67 -20.90 0.84
N SER A 165 1.44 -20.72 1.30
CA SER A 165 0.32 -20.30 0.47
C SER A 165 -0.59 -19.31 1.18
N VAL A 166 -1.37 -18.56 0.40
CA VAL A 166 -2.41 -17.66 0.86
C VAL A 166 -3.69 -17.91 0.07
N GLU A 167 -4.83 -17.81 0.73
CA GLU A 167 -6.13 -17.81 0.07
C GLU A 167 -6.51 -16.38 -0.31
N CYS A 168 -6.88 -16.18 -1.57
CA CYS A 168 -7.23 -14.90 -2.14
C CYS A 168 -8.39 -15.05 -3.14
N ALA A 169 -8.84 -13.97 -3.79
CA ALA A 169 -9.93 -14.02 -4.78
C ALA A 169 -9.69 -15.02 -5.93
N HIS A 170 -8.43 -15.32 -6.23
CA HIS A 170 -8.02 -16.30 -7.25
C HIS A 170 -7.86 -17.73 -6.71
N GLY A 171 -8.27 -17.98 -5.48
CA GLY A 171 -8.09 -19.25 -4.78
C GLY A 171 -6.78 -19.31 -4.00
N ILE A 172 -6.24 -20.53 -3.78
CA ILE A 172 -5.01 -20.73 -3.04
C ILE A 172 -3.81 -20.47 -3.95
N MET A 173 -2.97 -19.51 -3.59
CA MET A 173 -1.77 -19.12 -4.32
C MET A 173 -0.51 -19.35 -3.49
N SER A 174 0.60 -19.70 -4.15
CA SER A 174 1.92 -19.76 -3.51
C SER A 174 2.42 -18.35 -3.14
N VAL A 175 3.15 -18.26 -2.04
CA VAL A 175 3.84 -17.04 -1.57
C VAL A 175 5.31 -17.11 -2.00
N PRO A 176 5.87 -16.05 -2.63
CA PRO A 176 5.23 -14.77 -3.02
C PRO A 176 4.13 -14.94 -4.05
N VAL A 177 3.06 -14.14 -3.93
CA VAL A 177 1.96 -14.17 -4.93
C VAL A 177 2.44 -13.68 -6.30
N PRO A 178 1.81 -14.13 -7.41
CA PRO A 178 2.28 -13.84 -8.77
C PRO A 178 2.51 -12.35 -9.04
N ALA A 179 1.61 -11.47 -8.62
CA ALA A 179 1.76 -10.03 -8.82
C ALA A 179 2.99 -9.45 -8.10
N VAL A 180 3.30 -9.93 -6.89
CA VAL A 180 4.53 -9.56 -6.18
C VAL A 180 5.76 -10.04 -6.95
N CYS A 181 5.75 -11.28 -7.47
CA CYS A 181 6.84 -11.81 -8.30
C CYS A 181 7.11 -10.94 -9.54
N GLU A 182 6.06 -10.53 -10.25
CA GLU A 182 6.17 -9.65 -11.41
C GLU A 182 6.78 -8.30 -11.04
N ILE A 183 6.30 -7.66 -9.96
CA ILE A 183 6.82 -6.36 -9.52
C ILE A 183 8.29 -6.47 -9.12
N VAL A 184 8.66 -7.40 -8.24
CA VAL A 184 10.05 -7.50 -7.75
C VAL A 184 11.02 -7.87 -8.87
N SER A 185 10.58 -8.70 -9.82
CA SER A 185 11.38 -9.07 -11.00
C SER A 185 11.61 -7.87 -11.93
N LYS A 186 10.54 -7.15 -12.28
CA LYS A 186 10.60 -6.01 -13.21
C LYS A 186 11.44 -4.87 -12.66
N TYR A 187 11.26 -4.54 -11.39
CA TYR A 187 11.92 -3.40 -10.72
C TYR A 187 13.20 -3.77 -9.99
N LYS A 188 13.62 -5.05 -10.07
CA LYS A 188 14.88 -5.55 -9.47
C LYS A 188 14.98 -5.29 -7.97
N LEU A 189 13.85 -5.41 -7.27
CA LEU A 189 13.81 -5.25 -5.83
C LEU A 189 14.47 -6.43 -5.13
N PRO A 190 15.39 -6.20 -4.16
CA PRO A 190 15.96 -7.28 -3.38
C PRO A 190 14.92 -7.87 -2.43
N ILE A 191 14.69 -9.16 -2.55
CA ILE A 191 13.74 -9.92 -1.73
C ILE A 191 14.44 -11.03 -0.97
N LYS A 192 13.98 -11.33 0.24
CA LYS A 192 14.42 -12.44 1.08
C LYS A 192 13.21 -13.23 1.54
N ILE A 193 13.23 -14.53 1.37
CA ILE A 193 12.20 -15.44 1.92
C ILE A 193 12.58 -15.82 3.34
N CYS A 194 11.61 -15.74 4.27
CA CYS A 194 11.78 -16.17 5.66
C CYS A 194 10.86 -17.37 5.98
N ASN A 195 11.08 -18.00 7.12
CA ASN A 195 10.30 -19.17 7.56
C ASN A 195 9.05 -18.74 8.36
N ILE A 196 8.22 -17.89 7.76
CA ILE A 196 6.91 -17.49 8.27
C ILE A 196 5.89 -17.88 7.21
N GLU A 197 4.86 -18.64 7.59
CA GLU A 197 3.80 -19.04 6.67
C GLU A 197 2.87 -17.85 6.38
N GLY A 198 2.67 -17.57 5.08
CA GLY A 198 1.76 -16.54 4.57
C GLY A 198 2.47 -15.36 3.91
N GLU A 199 1.66 -14.49 3.32
CA GLU A 199 2.08 -13.31 2.56
C GLU A 199 2.44 -12.16 3.49
N MET A 200 3.69 -11.72 3.46
CA MET A 200 4.20 -10.57 4.22
C MET A 200 4.35 -9.32 3.34
N ILE A 201 4.47 -9.52 2.03
CA ILE A 201 4.53 -8.43 1.04
C ILE A 201 3.26 -8.50 0.18
N THR A 202 2.39 -7.49 0.29
CA THR A 202 1.24 -7.40 -0.60
C THR A 202 1.63 -6.77 -1.95
N PRO A 203 0.85 -6.97 -3.03
CA PRO A 203 1.08 -6.27 -4.31
C PRO A 203 1.16 -4.76 -4.15
N THR A 204 0.30 -4.16 -3.32
CA THR A 204 0.33 -2.72 -2.99
C THR A 204 1.65 -2.33 -2.31
N GLY A 205 2.10 -3.10 -1.33
CA GLY A 205 3.37 -2.86 -0.63
C GLY A 205 4.58 -2.97 -1.56
N ALA A 206 4.60 -3.99 -2.43
CA ALA A 206 5.64 -4.16 -3.44
C ALA A 206 5.66 -2.99 -4.44
N ALA A 207 4.49 -2.53 -4.89
CA ALA A 207 4.37 -1.39 -5.83
C ALA A 207 4.82 -0.07 -5.19
N ILE A 208 4.51 0.16 -3.91
CA ILE A 208 5.05 1.30 -3.14
C ILE A 208 6.58 1.28 -3.15
N ALA A 209 7.17 0.13 -2.81
CA ALA A 209 8.61 -0.02 -2.83
C ALA A 209 9.18 0.22 -4.24
N ALA A 210 8.59 -0.40 -5.27
CA ALA A 210 9.03 -0.28 -6.67
C ALA A 210 8.95 1.15 -7.20
N ALA A 211 7.91 1.90 -6.83
CA ALA A 211 7.74 3.29 -7.26
C ALA A 211 8.85 4.23 -6.77
N LEU A 212 9.46 3.89 -5.63
CA LEU A 212 10.43 4.75 -4.94
C LEU A 212 11.85 4.18 -4.91
N TYR A 213 12.02 2.91 -5.30
CA TYR A 213 13.33 2.25 -5.27
C TYR A 213 14.27 2.81 -6.32
N THR A 214 15.41 3.30 -5.89
CA THR A 214 16.46 3.86 -6.74
C THR A 214 17.66 2.93 -6.93
N GLY A 215 17.71 1.83 -6.18
CA GLY A 215 18.89 0.96 -6.13
C GLY A 215 20.04 1.50 -5.25
N GLU A 216 19.89 2.71 -4.71
CA GLU A 216 20.86 3.27 -3.80
C GLU A 216 20.86 2.51 -2.45
N LYS A 217 22.07 2.29 -1.91
CA LYS A 217 22.23 1.68 -0.59
C LYS A 217 21.99 2.71 0.50
N LEU A 218 21.42 2.24 1.61
CA LEU A 218 21.37 3.05 2.83
C LEU A 218 22.79 3.47 3.20
N PRO A 219 23.02 4.77 3.54
CA PRO A 219 24.34 5.23 4.02
C PRO A 219 24.84 4.41 5.21
N GLU A 220 26.16 4.17 5.27
CA GLU A 220 26.76 3.42 6.39
C GLU A 220 26.60 4.14 7.72
N LYS A 221 26.62 5.49 7.67
CA LYS A 221 26.46 6.35 8.85
C LYS A 221 25.32 7.33 8.63
N PHE A 222 24.41 7.39 9.57
CA PHE A 222 23.30 8.35 9.58
C PHE A 222 22.82 8.58 11.01
N ILE A 223 22.13 9.68 11.23
CA ILE A 223 21.47 10.01 12.48
C ILE A 223 19.97 9.75 12.33
N ILE A 224 19.37 8.97 13.23
CA ILE A 224 17.94 8.77 13.26
C ILE A 224 17.30 9.97 13.96
N GLN A 225 16.51 10.74 13.24
CA GLN A 225 15.80 11.90 13.76
C GLN A 225 14.46 11.50 14.38
N ARG A 226 13.72 10.60 13.73
CA ARG A 226 12.41 10.11 14.17
C ARG A 226 12.17 8.70 13.65
N THR A 227 11.32 7.96 14.35
CA THR A 227 10.84 6.64 13.92
C THR A 227 9.31 6.61 13.92
N GLY A 228 8.74 5.90 12.96
CA GLY A 228 7.31 5.60 12.88
C GLY A 228 7.10 4.11 12.68
N ASN A 229 6.08 3.56 13.35
CA ASN A 229 5.72 2.15 13.29
C ASN A 229 4.29 2.02 12.78
N GLY A 230 4.09 1.25 11.73
CA GLY A 230 2.79 0.90 11.17
C GLY A 230 2.45 -0.55 11.49
N ALA A 231 1.31 -0.78 12.11
CA ALA A 231 0.83 -2.11 12.46
C ALA A 231 0.22 -2.81 11.24
N GLY A 232 0.56 -4.08 11.04
CA GLY A 232 -0.12 -4.97 10.12
C GLY A 232 -1.23 -5.75 10.82
N LYS A 233 -2.17 -6.26 10.02
CA LYS A 233 -3.38 -6.96 10.53
C LYS A 233 -3.21 -8.48 10.62
N ARG A 234 -2.24 -9.04 9.92
CA ARG A 234 -2.01 -10.49 9.93
C ARG A 234 -1.35 -10.94 11.23
N PRO A 235 -1.69 -12.13 11.75
CA PRO A 235 -1.22 -12.61 13.06
C PRO A 235 0.21 -13.16 13.01
N TYR A 236 1.13 -12.39 12.44
CA TYR A 236 2.56 -12.71 12.45
C TYR A 236 3.20 -12.35 13.80
N PRO A 237 4.35 -12.93 14.13
CA PRO A 237 5.04 -12.68 15.41
C PRO A 237 5.31 -11.20 15.66
N ASN A 238 5.59 -10.42 14.62
CA ASN A 238 5.84 -8.98 14.70
C ASN A 238 5.36 -8.25 13.44
N PRO A 239 4.04 -8.06 13.26
CA PRO A 239 3.49 -7.41 12.07
C PRO A 239 3.65 -5.88 12.16
N VAL A 240 4.87 -5.39 12.17
CA VAL A 240 5.18 -3.95 12.27
C VAL A 240 6.17 -3.55 11.18
N LEU A 241 5.77 -2.60 10.34
CA LEU A 241 6.66 -1.88 9.45
C LEU A 241 7.24 -0.67 10.17
N ARG A 242 8.57 -0.57 10.22
CA ARG A 242 9.26 0.59 10.77
C ARG A 242 9.78 1.51 9.66
N VAL A 243 9.53 2.81 9.83
CA VAL A 243 10.09 3.86 8.99
C VAL A 243 10.93 4.79 9.85
N MET A 244 12.08 5.21 9.35
CA MET A 244 13.00 6.11 10.02
C MET A 244 13.20 7.36 9.16
N ALA A 245 13.02 8.55 9.72
CA ALA A 245 13.55 9.77 9.17
C ALA A 245 15.01 9.86 9.61
N ILE A 246 15.91 9.93 8.65
CA ILE A 246 17.35 9.93 8.88
C ILE A 246 18.00 11.18 8.28
N GLU A 247 19.09 11.59 8.88
CA GLU A 247 20.01 12.60 8.34
C GLU A 247 21.33 11.92 7.98
N THR A 248 21.76 12.09 6.73
CA THR A 248 23.03 11.49 6.26
C THR A 248 24.22 12.25 6.84
N VAL A 249 25.21 11.52 7.35
CA VAL A 249 26.45 12.09 7.83
C VAL A 249 27.49 11.93 6.73
N PHE A 250 27.94 13.05 6.17
CA PHE A 250 29.07 13.06 5.24
C PHE A 250 30.36 13.16 6.04
N ASP A 251 31.29 12.23 5.84
CA ASP A 251 32.67 12.39 6.34
C ASP A 251 33.30 13.54 5.53
N ASN A 252 33.65 14.65 6.18
CA ASN A 252 34.39 15.76 5.60
C ASN A 252 35.84 15.37 5.36
#